data_09b7a22b976f32d2a7b6afa7c5e54ed5
#
_entry.id   09b7a22b976f32d2a7b6afa7c5e54ed5
#
_cell.length_a   1.000
_cell.length_b   1.000
_cell.length_c   1.000
_cell.angle_alpha   90.00
_cell.angle_beta   90.00
_cell.angle_gamma   90.00
#
_symmetry.space_group_name_H-M   'P 1'
#
loop_
_entity.id
_entity.type
_entity.pdbx_description
1 polymer ?
#
loop_
_entity_poly.entity_id
_entity_poly.type
_entity_poly.pdbx_seq_one_letter_code
_entity_poly.pdbx_strand_id
1 'polypeptide(L)'
;MAVIDAARSHTLVYWHRALPPLDAETIGVHTLEATSGRVPGTLAHRDELWGRCYQELMKNTESRLAQEIARLGGDCARIYDESIDSRHDDAAGEAWLHGRFSYVLYRSSARCGR
;
A
#
# COMPACT_ATOMS: atom_id res chain seq x y z
N MET A 1 -2.91 4.57 27.53
CA MET A 1 -2.92 4.29 26.65
C MET A 1 -3.63 4.88 25.57
N ALA A 2 -4.55 5.61 25.76
CA ALA A 2 -5.26 6.27 24.76
C ALA A 2 -4.38 7.12 23.90
N VAL A 3 -3.32 7.52 24.48
CA VAL A 3 -2.40 8.28 23.78
C VAL A 3 -1.97 7.64 22.54
N ILE A 4 -1.73 6.37 22.63
CA ILE A 4 -1.29 5.66 21.52
C ILE A 4 -2.35 5.57 20.49
N ASP A 5 -3.58 5.47 20.94
CA ASP A 5 -4.68 5.40 20.03
C ASP A 5 -4.84 6.69 19.25
N ALA A 6 -4.62 7.80 19.89
CA ALA A 6 -4.72 9.07 19.20
C ALA A 6 -3.70 9.13 18.07
N ALA A 7 -2.52 8.69 18.32
CA ALA A 7 -1.50 8.69 17.29
C ALA A 7 -1.89 7.78 16.16
N ARG A 8 -2.46 6.64 16.51
CA ARG A 8 -2.84 5.70 15.49
C ARG A 8 -4.11 6.06 14.78
N SER A 9 -4.83 7.05 15.25
CA SER A 9 -6.04 7.44 14.57
C SER A 9 -5.75 8.16 13.26
N HIS A 10 -4.49 8.53 13.03
CA HIS A 10 -4.13 9.09 11.75
C HIS A 10 -4.22 8.03 10.69
N THR A 11 -4.99 8.29 9.66
CA THR A 11 -5.07 7.41 8.53
C THR A 11 -4.28 8.03 7.41
N LEU A 12 -3.20 7.39 7.02
CA LEU A 12 -2.37 7.87 5.92
C LEU A 12 -2.85 7.34 4.58
N VAL A 13 -3.48 6.18 4.59
CA VAL A 13 -3.87 5.51 3.36
C VAL A 13 -5.35 5.22 3.37
N TYR A 14 -6.04 5.69 2.34
CA TYR A 14 -7.45 5.41 2.13
C TYR A 14 -7.56 4.50 0.92
N TRP A 15 -8.38 3.47 1.03
CA TRP A 15 -8.51 2.47 -0.03
C TRP A 15 -9.82 2.67 -0.78
N HIS A 16 -9.70 2.79 -2.09
CA HIS A 16 -10.85 2.80 -3.01
C HIS A 16 -11.95 3.80 -2.60
N ARG A 17 -12.99 3.33 -1.94
CA ARG A 17 -14.15 4.15 -1.61
C ARG A 17 -13.99 5.03 -0.39
N ALA A 18 -12.99 4.76 0.42
CA ALA A 18 -12.76 5.60 1.58
C ALA A 18 -12.31 6.97 1.08
N LEU A 19 -12.82 8.01 1.69
CA LEU A 19 -12.52 9.37 1.25
C LEU A 19 -11.65 10.08 2.27
N PRO A 20 -10.73 10.92 1.81
CA PRO A 20 -9.92 11.74 2.71
C PRO A 20 -10.79 12.84 3.30
N PRO A 21 -10.26 13.61 4.27
CA PRO A 21 -10.99 14.74 4.84
C PRO A 21 -11.40 15.73 3.76
N LEU A 22 -12.53 16.39 3.99
CA LEU A 22 -13.08 17.32 3.00
C LEU A 22 -12.17 18.47 2.67
N ASP A 23 -11.31 18.86 3.60
CA ASP A 23 -10.38 19.97 3.38
C ASP A 23 -9.10 19.52 2.67
N ALA A 24 -8.98 18.25 2.36
CA ALA A 24 -7.79 17.76 1.67
C ALA A 24 -7.82 18.18 0.20
N GLU A 25 -6.68 18.64 -0.28
CA GLU A 25 -6.59 19.00 -1.69
C GLU A 25 -5.61 18.06 -2.38
N THR A 26 -5.90 17.77 -3.63
CA THR A 26 -5.07 16.90 -4.44
C THR A 26 -3.81 17.64 -4.84
N ILE A 27 -2.66 17.04 -4.56
CA ILE A 27 -1.40 17.62 -4.98
C ILE A 27 -0.65 16.75 -5.98
N GLY A 28 -1.16 15.60 -6.31
CA GLY A 28 -0.55 14.79 -7.35
C GLY A 28 -1.17 13.42 -7.46
N VAL A 29 -0.86 12.76 -8.57
CA VAL A 29 -1.27 11.38 -8.82
C VAL A 29 -0.01 10.61 -9.16
N HIS A 30 0.17 9.48 -8.52
CA HIS A 30 1.39 8.71 -8.65
C HIS A 30 1.10 7.22 -8.67
N THR A 31 2.11 6.43 -9.00
CA THR A 31 2.01 4.98 -8.99
C THR A 31 3.24 4.42 -8.27
N LEU A 32 3.04 3.37 -7.49
CA LEU A 32 4.15 2.67 -6.89
C LEU A 32 4.00 1.17 -7.10
N GLU A 33 5.10 0.45 -6.94
CA GLU A 33 5.09 -1.00 -7.02
C GLU A 33 5.70 -1.56 -5.76
N ALA A 34 5.19 -2.71 -5.34
CA ALA A 34 5.70 -3.41 -4.18
C ALA A 34 5.61 -4.90 -4.43
N THR A 35 6.37 -5.67 -3.68
CA THR A 35 6.34 -7.12 -3.79
C THR A 35 6.25 -7.74 -2.41
N SER A 36 5.76 -8.97 -2.36
CA SER A 36 5.87 -9.78 -1.17
C SER A 36 7.28 -10.39 -1.13
N GLY A 37 7.59 -11.06 -0.04
CA GLY A 37 8.78 -11.88 0.01
C GLY A 37 8.64 -13.08 -0.93
N ARG A 38 9.74 -13.68 -1.27
CA ARG A 38 9.75 -14.84 -2.16
C ARG A 38 9.51 -16.11 -1.39
N VAL A 39 8.80 -17.05 -2.01
CA VAL A 39 8.52 -18.37 -1.43
C VAL A 39 8.90 -19.43 -2.45
N PRO A 40 9.08 -20.70 -2.01
CA PRO A 40 9.43 -21.76 -2.95
C PRO A 40 8.40 -21.90 -4.06
N GLY A 41 8.88 -22.09 -5.27
CA GLY A 41 8.02 -22.25 -6.43
C GLY A 41 7.15 -23.50 -6.37
N THR A 42 7.43 -24.39 -5.41
CA THR A 42 6.61 -25.56 -5.21
C THR A 42 5.23 -25.17 -4.65
N LEU A 43 5.07 -23.95 -4.17
CA LEU A 43 3.77 -23.44 -3.80
C LEU A 43 3.12 -22.93 -5.08
N ALA A 44 2.92 -23.82 -6.00
CA ALA A 44 2.46 -23.45 -7.32
C ALA A 44 0.98 -23.13 -7.37
N HIS A 45 0.23 -23.57 -6.37
CA HIS A 45 -1.18 -23.29 -6.35
C HIS A 45 -1.40 -21.82 -6.00
N ARG A 46 -2.19 -21.18 -6.83
CA ARG A 46 -2.47 -19.77 -6.67
C ARG A 46 -2.97 -19.43 -5.27
N ASP A 47 -3.86 -20.26 -4.74
CA ASP A 47 -4.45 -19.99 -3.43
C ASP A 47 -3.40 -20.02 -2.33
N GLU A 48 -2.46 -20.94 -2.41
CA GLU A 48 -1.41 -21.03 -1.42
C GLU A 48 -0.49 -19.83 -1.47
N LEU A 49 -0.13 -19.43 -2.69
CA LEU A 49 0.74 -18.28 -2.89
C LEU A 49 0.08 -17.02 -2.32
N TRP A 50 -1.20 -16.81 -2.66
CA TRP A 50 -1.92 -15.66 -2.16
C TRP A 50 -2.07 -15.70 -0.64
N GLY A 51 -2.37 -16.88 -0.09
CA GLY A 51 -2.51 -17.02 1.35
C GLY A 51 -1.23 -16.70 2.11
N ARG A 52 -0.08 -17.02 1.52
CA ARG A 52 1.20 -16.79 2.17
C ARG A 52 1.70 -15.37 1.98
N CYS A 53 1.46 -14.80 0.82
CA CYS A 53 2.15 -13.59 0.41
C CYS A 53 1.30 -12.32 0.40
N TYR A 54 -0.01 -12.45 0.37
CA TYR A 54 -0.87 -11.27 0.20
C TYR A 54 -0.72 -10.25 1.34
N GLN A 55 -0.76 -10.72 2.58
CA GLN A 55 -0.68 -9.80 3.71
C GLN A 55 0.67 -9.10 3.75
N GLU A 56 1.72 -9.82 3.42
CA GLU A 56 3.04 -9.23 3.39
C GLU A 56 3.14 -8.19 2.28
N LEU A 57 2.56 -8.48 1.11
CA LEU A 57 2.54 -7.53 0.02
C LEU A 57 1.83 -6.24 0.45
N MET A 58 0.67 -6.37 1.10
CA MET A 58 -0.09 -5.20 1.53
C MET A 58 0.65 -4.40 2.59
N LYS A 59 1.31 -5.08 3.50
CA LYS A 59 2.11 -4.42 4.52
C LYS A 59 3.26 -3.65 3.89
N ASN A 60 3.93 -4.26 2.92
CA ASN A 60 5.04 -3.61 2.22
C ASN A 60 4.54 -2.42 1.41
N THR A 61 3.37 -2.55 0.81
CA THR A 61 2.76 -1.47 0.04
C THR A 61 2.47 -0.27 0.93
N GLU A 62 1.87 -0.50 2.09
CA GLU A 62 1.54 0.58 3.00
C GLU A 62 2.78 1.27 3.54
N SER A 63 3.80 0.49 3.81
CA SER A 63 5.07 1.01 4.29
C SER A 63 5.72 1.91 3.24
N ARG A 64 5.74 1.46 2.00
CA ARG A 64 6.29 2.27 0.91
C ARG A 64 5.46 3.50 0.66
N LEU A 65 4.14 3.37 0.75
CA LEU A 65 3.27 4.50 0.52
C LEU A 65 3.48 5.57 1.58
N ALA A 66 3.65 5.17 2.84
CA ALA A 66 3.95 6.12 3.91
C ALA A 66 5.23 6.88 3.62
N GLN A 67 6.24 6.20 3.11
CA GLN A 67 7.50 6.85 2.75
C GLN A 67 7.29 7.83 1.60
N GLU A 68 6.51 7.45 0.60
CA GLU A 68 6.25 8.33 -0.54
C GLU A 68 5.43 9.55 -0.14
N ILE A 69 4.45 9.38 0.73
CA ILE A 69 3.66 10.50 1.23
C ILE A 69 4.59 11.53 1.88
N ALA A 70 5.50 11.06 2.73
CA ALA A 70 6.43 11.95 3.40
C ALA A 70 7.40 12.59 2.40
N ARG A 71 7.92 11.83 1.46
CA ARG A 71 8.88 12.32 0.49
C ARG A 71 8.28 13.39 -0.41
N LEU A 72 7.02 13.21 -0.78
CA LEU A 72 6.35 14.11 -1.73
C LEU A 72 5.65 15.28 -1.05
N GLY A 73 5.74 15.35 0.27
CA GLY A 73 5.17 16.49 1.00
C GLY A 73 3.67 16.44 1.19
N GLY A 74 3.08 15.25 1.11
CA GLY A 74 1.66 15.09 1.32
C GLY A 74 1.34 14.72 2.75
N ASP A 75 0.06 14.64 3.05
CA ASP A 75 -0.43 14.24 4.37
C ASP A 75 -1.08 12.87 4.34
N CYS A 76 -1.70 12.52 3.23
CA CYS A 76 -2.32 11.19 3.05
C CYS A 76 -2.48 10.89 1.57
N ALA A 77 -2.89 9.67 1.28
CA ALA A 77 -3.11 9.23 -0.09
C ALA A 77 -4.30 8.30 -0.18
N ARG A 78 -4.95 8.27 -1.32
CA ARG A 78 -6.04 7.32 -1.57
C ARG A 78 -5.68 6.46 -2.76
N ILE A 79 -5.66 5.15 -2.54
CA ILE A 79 -5.42 4.20 -3.61
C ILE A 79 -6.72 3.99 -4.36
N TYR A 80 -6.73 4.27 -5.65
CA TYR A 80 -7.93 4.15 -6.44
C TYR A 80 -7.85 3.00 -7.45
N ASP A 81 -6.66 2.47 -7.68
CA ASP A 81 -6.50 1.36 -8.61
C ASP A 81 -5.35 0.47 -8.15
N GLU A 82 -5.53 -0.82 -8.28
CA GLU A 82 -4.50 -1.77 -7.93
C GLU A 82 -4.50 -2.94 -8.89
N SER A 83 -3.34 -3.51 -9.12
CA SER A 83 -3.17 -4.69 -9.94
C SER A 83 -2.15 -5.58 -9.26
N ILE A 84 -2.55 -6.79 -8.92
CA ILE A 84 -1.69 -7.73 -8.21
C ILE A 84 -1.59 -9.00 -9.05
N ASP A 85 -0.37 -9.45 -9.30
CA ASP A 85 -0.16 -10.69 -10.04
C ASP A 85 0.94 -11.51 -9.38
N SER A 86 1.03 -12.75 -9.76
CA SER A 86 2.10 -13.62 -9.29
C SER A 86 3.25 -13.58 -10.28
N ARG A 87 4.45 -13.64 -9.75
CA ARG A 87 5.68 -13.66 -10.54
C ARG A 87 6.49 -14.89 -10.16
N HIS A 88 7.29 -15.34 -11.07
CA HIS A 88 8.10 -16.54 -10.87
C HIS A 88 9.52 -16.31 -11.36
N ASP A 89 10.46 -16.95 -10.68
CA ASP A 89 11.84 -17.00 -11.13
C ASP A 89 12.17 -18.50 -11.22
N ASP A 90 12.11 -19.04 -12.41
CA ASP A 90 12.33 -20.47 -12.59
C ASP A 90 13.74 -20.90 -12.25
N ALA A 91 14.70 -20.05 -12.50
CA ALA A 91 16.08 -20.38 -12.20
C ALA A 91 16.32 -20.51 -10.71
N ALA A 92 15.67 -19.68 -9.92
CA ALA A 92 15.78 -19.73 -8.47
C ALA A 92 14.75 -20.66 -7.83
N GLY A 93 13.75 -21.09 -8.59
CA GLY A 93 12.68 -21.92 -8.05
C GLY A 93 11.83 -21.18 -7.06
N GLU A 94 11.57 -19.90 -7.31
CA GLU A 94 10.84 -19.03 -6.37
C GLU A 94 9.66 -18.36 -7.03
N ALA A 95 8.72 -17.94 -6.19
CA ALA A 95 7.55 -17.19 -6.64
C ALA A 95 7.21 -16.12 -5.61
N TRP A 96 6.52 -15.08 -6.05
CA TRP A 96 6.10 -14.00 -5.15
C TRP A 96 4.93 -13.25 -5.77
N LEU A 97 4.28 -12.39 -4.96
CA LEU A 97 3.24 -11.50 -5.47
C LEU A 97 3.85 -10.14 -5.77
N HIS A 98 3.41 -9.54 -6.85
CA HIS A 98 3.82 -8.21 -7.28
C HIS A 98 2.57 -7.35 -7.40
N GLY A 99 2.59 -6.17 -6.78
CA GLY A 99 1.46 -5.25 -6.82
C GLY A 99 1.86 -3.91 -7.40
N ARG A 100 0.95 -3.34 -8.17
CA ARG A 100 1.10 -2.01 -8.72
C ARG A 100 -0.11 -1.20 -8.26
N PHE A 101 0.15 -0.06 -7.65
CA PHE A 101 -0.89 0.72 -7.00
C PHE A 101 -0.84 2.16 -7.48
N SER A 102 -1.99 2.66 -7.94
CA SER A 102 -2.11 4.06 -8.33
C SER A 102 -2.84 4.82 -7.25
N TYR A 103 -2.34 5.97 -6.88
CA TYR A 103 -2.88 6.71 -5.75
C TYR A 103 -2.90 8.20 -6.01
N VAL A 104 -3.82 8.87 -5.32
CA VAL A 104 -3.92 10.32 -5.32
C VAL A 104 -3.33 10.81 -4.01
N LEU A 105 -2.42 11.76 -4.11
CA LEU A 105 -1.75 12.33 -2.95
C LEU A 105 -2.47 13.60 -2.53
N TYR A 106 -2.69 13.77 -1.25
CA TYR A 106 -3.43 14.90 -0.71
C TYR A 106 -2.62 15.66 0.33
N ARG A 107 -2.91 16.93 0.43
CA ARG A 107 -2.42 17.77 1.51
C ARG A 107 -3.62 18.40 2.16
N SER A 108 -3.64 18.44 3.47
CA SER A 108 -4.76 18.98 4.22
C SER A 108 -4.25 20.06 5.18
N SER A 109 -4.93 21.18 5.24
CA SER A 109 -4.55 22.23 6.17
C SER A 109 -4.74 21.79 7.60
N ALA A 110 -5.66 20.84 7.83
CA ALA A 110 -5.91 20.33 9.17
C ALA A 110 -5.17 19.02 9.41
N ARG A 111 -4.35 18.60 8.48
CA ARG A 111 -3.69 17.32 8.52
C ARG A 111 -4.65 16.18 8.43
N CYS A 112 -4.39 15.22 7.56
CA CYS A 112 -5.20 14.02 7.42
C CYS A 112 -5.20 13.24 8.73
N GLY A 113 -6.35 12.71 9.10
CA GLY A 113 -6.45 11.90 10.29
C GLY A 113 -6.64 12.65 11.57
N ARG A 114 -6.83 13.93 11.51
CA ARG A 114 -7.03 14.74 12.71
C ARG A 114 -8.45 15.09 12.96
#